data_8c1fdd3a5694e3778a137ff0db5ff98b
#
_entry.id   8c1fdd3a5694e3778a137ff0db5ff98b
#
_cell.length_a   1.000
_cell.length_b   1.000
_cell.length_c   1.000
_cell.angle_alpha   90.00
_cell.angle_beta   90.00
_cell.angle_gamma   90.00
#
_symmetry.space_group_name_H-M   'P 1'
#
loop_
_entity.id
_entity.type
_entity.pdbx_description
1 polymer ?
#
loop_
_entity_poly.entity_id
_entity_poly.type
_entity_poly.pdbx_seq_one_letter_code
_entity_poly.pdbx_strand_id
1 'polypeptide(L)'
;RQRQMCIRAVRNIPLVAWSLVLLFSFKQSQFTGFLALFLVTLGYLTRTFIETIDEASENIIEALKTTGASYFQIIFQGVIPSVLPQLISWLLFFIENGIREATLIGLLTGTGIGFIFNLYYRSFRYDAAGMVILFVIIIIISIELLSNKIRKELM
;
A
#
# COMPACT_ATOMS: atom_id res chain seq x y z
N ARG A 1 16.35 5.87 -17.47
CA ARG A 1 16.57 4.40 -17.46
C ARG A 1 17.06 3.87 -16.09
N GLN A 2 18.04 4.48 -15.44
CA GLN A 2 18.56 4.04 -14.12
C GLN A 2 17.52 4.14 -12.99
N ARG A 3 16.73 5.20 -12.89
CA ARG A 3 15.67 5.36 -11.87
C ARG A 3 14.60 4.28 -11.95
N GLN A 4 14.22 3.88 -13.16
CA GLN A 4 13.27 2.79 -13.37
C GLN A 4 13.83 1.43 -12.97
N MET A 5 15.14 1.20 -13.12
CA MET A 5 15.79 -0.01 -12.66
C MET A 5 15.76 -0.15 -11.12
N CYS A 6 16.07 0.94 -10.39
CA CYS A 6 16.03 0.92 -8.93
C CYS A 6 14.61 0.66 -8.39
N ILE A 7 13.60 1.31 -8.96
CA ILE A 7 12.19 1.09 -8.56
C ILE A 7 11.76 -0.35 -8.86
N ARG A 8 12.16 -0.91 -10.01
CA ARG A 8 11.88 -2.30 -10.35
C ARG A 8 12.57 -3.29 -9.41
N ALA A 9 13.81 -3.03 -9.01
CA ALA A 9 14.54 -3.87 -8.08
C ALA A 9 13.88 -3.91 -6.70
N VAL A 10 13.53 -2.74 -6.14
CA VAL A 10 12.86 -2.64 -4.84
C VAL A 10 11.52 -3.37 -4.84
N ARG A 11 10.76 -3.25 -5.90
CA ARG A 11 9.44 -3.89 -6.03
C ARG A 11 9.49 -5.41 -6.18
N ASN A 12 10.49 -5.93 -6.93
CA ASN A 12 10.57 -7.37 -7.19
C ASN A 12 11.06 -8.18 -5.98
N ILE A 13 11.54 -7.51 -4.93
CA ILE A 13 11.91 -8.16 -3.68
C ILE A 13 10.67 -8.24 -2.79
N PRO A 14 10.26 -9.45 -2.34
CA PRO A 14 9.12 -9.60 -1.44
C PRO A 14 9.31 -8.79 -0.15
N LEU A 15 8.21 -8.27 0.38
CA LEU A 15 8.20 -7.49 1.62
C LEU A 15 8.89 -8.21 2.79
N VAL A 16 8.68 -9.54 2.88
CA VAL A 16 9.33 -10.39 3.88
C VAL A 16 10.86 -10.35 3.76
N ALA A 17 11.39 -10.37 2.54
CA ALA A 17 12.84 -10.29 2.33
C ALA A 17 13.40 -8.93 2.77
N TRP A 18 12.72 -7.83 2.47
CA TRP A 18 13.08 -6.51 2.97
C TRP A 18 13.06 -6.43 4.50
N SER A 19 12.01 -6.99 5.13
CA SER A 19 11.89 -7.01 6.59
C SER A 19 13.03 -7.80 7.25
N LEU A 20 13.46 -8.92 6.65
CA LEU A 20 14.58 -9.71 7.15
C LEU A 20 15.92 -8.99 7.01
N VAL A 21 16.21 -8.39 5.84
CA VAL A 21 17.43 -7.62 5.62
C VAL A 21 17.54 -6.45 6.62
N LEU A 22 16.45 -5.72 6.81
CA LEU A 22 16.41 -4.60 7.75
C LEU A 22 16.50 -5.07 9.21
N LEU A 23 15.94 -6.25 9.53
CA LEU A 23 16.04 -6.85 10.86
C LEU A 23 17.49 -7.16 11.24
N PHE A 24 18.31 -7.62 10.30
CA PHE A 24 19.75 -7.83 10.53
C PHE A 24 20.50 -6.52 10.75
N SER A 25 20.07 -5.43 10.13
CA SER A 25 20.73 -4.11 10.24
C SER A 25 20.28 -3.33 11.48
N PHE A 26 18.97 -3.30 11.77
CA PHE A 26 18.37 -2.45 12.80
C PHE A 26 17.84 -3.21 14.02
N LYS A 27 18.05 -4.53 14.09
CA LYS A 27 17.50 -5.42 15.13
C LYS A 27 15.96 -5.42 15.15
N GLN A 28 15.37 -6.08 16.13
CA GLN A 28 13.93 -6.10 16.33
C GLN A 28 13.45 -4.76 16.88
N SER A 29 12.84 -3.93 16.03
CA SER A 29 12.25 -2.66 16.43
C SER A 29 11.03 -2.31 15.57
N GLN A 30 10.17 -1.45 16.10
CA GLN A 30 9.01 -0.92 15.36
C GLN A 30 9.47 -0.15 14.11
N PHE A 31 10.61 0.51 14.19
CA PHE A 31 11.20 1.24 13.08
C PHE A 31 11.57 0.33 11.91
N THR A 32 12.06 -0.88 12.18
CA THR A 32 12.39 -1.88 11.16
C THR A 32 11.16 -2.30 10.35
N GLY A 33 10.07 -2.60 11.03
CA GLY A 33 8.80 -2.96 10.38
C GLY A 33 8.22 -1.81 9.56
N PHE A 34 8.22 -0.60 10.13
CA PHE A 34 7.77 0.60 9.43
C PHE A 34 8.60 0.88 8.16
N LEU A 35 9.92 0.81 8.25
CA LEU A 35 10.82 1.07 7.13
C LEU A 35 10.62 0.06 5.99
N ALA A 36 10.44 -1.22 6.32
CA ALA A 36 10.18 -2.26 5.35
C ALA A 36 8.88 -2.01 4.58
N LEU A 37 7.78 -1.75 5.29
CA LEU A 37 6.49 -1.40 4.70
C LEU A 37 6.59 -0.14 3.85
N PHE A 38 7.22 0.91 4.37
CA PHE A 38 7.36 2.18 3.70
C PHE A 38 8.06 2.05 2.34
N LEU A 39 9.21 1.38 2.30
CA LEU A 39 9.99 1.20 1.06
C LEU A 39 9.20 0.45 -0.02
N VAL A 40 8.57 -0.65 0.37
CA VAL A 40 7.81 -1.47 -0.57
C VAL A 40 6.56 -0.75 -1.05
N THR A 41 5.78 -0.18 -0.13
CA THR A 41 4.56 0.55 -0.47
C THR A 41 4.85 1.76 -1.34
N LEU A 42 5.92 2.52 -1.05
CA LEU A 42 6.34 3.66 -1.86
C LEU A 42 6.69 3.23 -3.29
N GLY A 43 7.38 2.11 -3.46
CA GLY A 43 7.72 1.55 -4.76
C GLY A 43 6.48 1.16 -5.59
N TYR A 44 5.52 0.49 -4.96
CA TYR A 44 4.26 0.11 -5.61
C TYR A 44 3.40 1.33 -5.93
N LEU A 45 3.18 2.20 -4.98
CA LEU A 45 2.33 3.38 -5.09
C LEU A 45 2.82 4.33 -6.19
N THR A 46 4.12 4.61 -6.21
CA THR A 46 4.72 5.46 -7.25
C THR A 46 4.47 4.91 -8.65
N ARG A 47 4.67 3.61 -8.83
CA ARG A 47 4.46 3.00 -10.14
C ARG A 47 2.99 3.00 -10.54
N THR A 48 2.11 2.56 -9.65
CA THR A 48 0.68 2.51 -9.92
C THR A 48 0.14 3.89 -10.30
N PHE A 49 0.60 4.94 -9.60
CA PHE A 49 0.21 6.31 -9.93
C PHE A 49 0.69 6.74 -11.30
N ILE A 50 1.94 6.45 -11.66
CA ILE A 50 2.49 6.78 -12.98
C ILE A 50 1.69 6.05 -14.06
N GLU A 51 1.49 4.73 -13.92
CA GLU A 51 0.74 3.93 -14.90
C GLU A 51 -0.72 4.42 -15.05
N THR A 52 -1.39 4.75 -13.94
CA THR A 52 -2.76 5.28 -13.97
C THR A 52 -2.85 6.65 -14.65
N ILE A 53 -1.89 7.53 -14.39
CA ILE A 53 -1.84 8.84 -15.02
C ILE A 53 -1.53 8.71 -16.51
N ASP A 54 -0.57 7.90 -16.88
CA ASP A 54 -0.18 7.69 -18.28
C ASP A 54 -1.36 7.12 -19.10
N GLU A 55 -2.02 6.08 -18.58
CA GLU A 55 -3.16 5.43 -19.25
C GLU A 55 -4.35 6.37 -19.44
N ALA A 56 -4.71 7.14 -18.41
CA ALA A 56 -5.86 8.04 -18.49
C ALA A 56 -5.55 9.34 -19.24
N SER A 57 -4.30 9.80 -19.25
CA SER A 57 -3.94 11.10 -19.81
C SER A 57 -3.82 11.09 -21.32
N GLU A 58 -3.49 9.96 -21.96
CA GLU A 58 -3.18 9.89 -23.39
C GLU A 58 -4.36 10.39 -24.24
N ASN A 59 -5.55 9.82 -24.05
CA ASN A 59 -6.74 10.21 -24.80
C ASN A 59 -7.23 11.64 -24.48
N ILE A 60 -7.11 12.06 -23.21
CA ILE A 60 -7.56 13.38 -22.76
C ILE A 60 -6.66 14.49 -23.31
N ILE A 61 -5.36 14.25 -23.30
CA ILE A 61 -4.38 15.22 -23.83
C ILE A 61 -4.57 15.41 -25.33
N GLU A 62 -4.80 14.33 -26.08
CA GLU A 62 -5.04 14.40 -27.52
C GLU A 62 -6.33 15.17 -27.83
N ALA A 63 -7.42 14.84 -27.16
CA ALA A 63 -8.71 15.52 -27.34
C ALA A 63 -8.65 17.02 -27.01
N LEU A 64 -8.00 17.40 -25.90
CA LEU A 64 -7.91 18.80 -25.49
C LEU A 64 -6.91 19.61 -26.32
N LYS A 65 -5.87 18.99 -26.87
CA LYS A 65 -4.96 19.65 -27.82
C LYS A 65 -5.67 20.06 -29.11
N THR A 66 -6.60 19.26 -29.60
CA THR A 66 -7.36 19.60 -30.81
C THR A 66 -8.27 20.81 -30.63
N THR A 67 -8.70 21.10 -29.39
CA THR A 67 -9.50 22.29 -29.07
C THR A 67 -8.67 23.55 -28.81
N GLY A 68 -7.33 23.45 -28.86
CA GLY A 68 -6.42 24.59 -28.65
C GLY A 68 -6.23 24.95 -27.15
N ALA A 69 -6.54 24.04 -26.24
CA ALA A 69 -6.37 24.26 -24.80
C ALA A 69 -4.90 24.44 -24.42
N SER A 70 -4.62 25.34 -23.46
CA SER A 70 -3.27 25.54 -22.94
C SER A 70 -2.83 24.36 -22.07
N TYR A 71 -1.52 24.17 -21.91
CA TYR A 71 -0.95 23.06 -21.12
C TYR A 71 -1.51 22.98 -19.69
N PHE A 72 -1.66 24.12 -19.00
CA PHE A 72 -2.23 24.16 -17.67
C PHE A 72 -3.71 23.78 -17.64
N GLN A 73 -4.48 24.18 -18.64
CA GLN A 73 -5.89 23.79 -18.75
C GLN A 73 -6.04 22.30 -18.97
N ILE A 74 -5.19 21.70 -19.81
CA ILE A 74 -5.19 20.25 -20.05
C ILE A 74 -4.94 19.49 -18.72
N ILE A 75 -3.95 19.91 -17.94
CA ILE A 75 -3.63 19.23 -16.69
C ILE A 75 -4.72 19.42 -15.63
N PHE A 76 -5.08 20.65 -15.31
CA PHE A 76 -5.95 20.94 -14.16
C PHE A 76 -7.43 20.69 -14.44
N GLN A 77 -7.89 20.87 -15.66
CA GLN A 77 -9.30 20.69 -16.03
C GLN A 77 -9.60 19.36 -16.71
N GLY A 78 -8.58 18.73 -17.33
CA GLY A 78 -8.74 17.45 -18.00
C GLY A 78 -8.19 16.28 -17.19
N VAL A 79 -6.87 16.23 -17.00
CA VAL A 79 -6.18 15.05 -16.46
C VAL A 79 -6.47 14.86 -14.98
N ILE A 80 -6.27 15.86 -14.14
CA ILE A 80 -6.43 15.72 -12.68
C ILE A 80 -7.83 15.26 -12.29
N PRO A 81 -8.94 15.87 -12.76
CA PRO A 81 -10.28 15.44 -12.35
C PRO A 81 -10.62 14.02 -12.80
N SER A 82 -10.11 13.59 -13.95
CA SER A 82 -10.38 12.25 -14.48
C SER A 82 -9.60 11.15 -13.78
N VAL A 83 -8.37 11.44 -13.32
CA VAL A 83 -7.50 10.47 -12.66
C VAL A 83 -7.74 10.39 -11.15
N LEU A 84 -8.21 11.48 -10.54
CA LEU A 84 -8.37 11.59 -9.08
C LEU A 84 -9.17 10.46 -8.42
N PRO A 85 -10.35 10.04 -8.93
CA PRO A 85 -11.11 8.94 -8.34
C PRO A 85 -10.33 7.63 -8.34
N GLN A 86 -9.59 7.36 -9.42
CA GLN A 86 -8.77 6.16 -9.54
C GLN A 86 -7.58 6.20 -8.58
N LEU A 87 -6.92 7.35 -8.42
CA LEU A 87 -5.83 7.50 -7.46
C LEU A 87 -6.29 7.29 -6.02
N ILE A 88 -7.47 7.82 -5.65
CA ILE A 88 -8.07 7.61 -4.32
C ILE A 88 -8.37 6.11 -4.12
N SER A 89 -8.91 5.44 -5.13
CA SER A 89 -9.17 3.99 -5.07
C SER A 89 -7.89 3.19 -4.84
N TRP A 90 -6.78 3.56 -5.48
CA TRP A 90 -5.48 2.95 -5.24
C TRP A 90 -4.94 3.21 -3.83
N LEU A 91 -5.08 4.44 -3.31
CA LEU A 91 -4.69 4.76 -1.94
C LEU A 91 -5.44 3.90 -0.92
N LEU A 92 -6.76 3.78 -1.06
CA LEU A 92 -7.58 2.93 -0.19
C LEU A 92 -7.14 1.46 -0.26
N PHE A 93 -6.85 0.96 -1.45
CA PHE A 93 -6.33 -0.39 -1.65
C PHE A 93 -4.98 -0.62 -0.94
N PHE A 94 -4.05 0.34 -1.05
CA PHE A 94 -2.76 0.23 -0.40
C PHE A 94 -2.85 0.33 1.11
N ILE A 95 -3.76 1.14 1.67
CA ILE A 95 -4.02 1.21 3.11
C ILE A 95 -4.56 -0.14 3.61
N GLU A 96 -5.56 -0.69 2.93
CA GLU A 96 -6.15 -1.98 3.27
C GLU A 96 -5.11 -3.11 3.23
N ASN A 97 -4.35 -3.19 2.15
CA ASN A 97 -3.32 -4.21 1.99
C ASN A 97 -2.18 -4.03 3.00
N GLY A 98 -1.78 -2.79 3.27
CA GLY A 98 -0.74 -2.45 4.25
C GLY A 98 -1.08 -2.92 5.67
N ILE A 99 -2.35 -2.93 6.08
CA ILE A 99 -2.78 -3.44 7.38
C ILE A 99 -2.59 -4.97 7.48
N ARG A 100 -2.90 -5.71 6.41
CA ARG A 100 -2.64 -7.14 6.34
C ARG A 100 -1.14 -7.44 6.40
N GLU A 101 -0.36 -6.72 5.62
CA GLU A 101 1.10 -6.87 5.56
C GLU A 101 1.77 -6.46 6.88
N ALA A 102 1.28 -5.42 7.56
CA ALA A 102 1.76 -5.00 8.87
C ALA A 102 1.63 -6.10 9.92
N THR A 103 0.56 -6.90 9.88
CA THR A 103 0.37 -8.03 10.78
C THR A 103 1.44 -9.10 10.56
N LEU A 104 1.76 -9.43 9.30
CA LEU A 104 2.81 -10.40 8.96
C LEU A 104 4.20 -9.89 9.35
N ILE A 105 4.50 -8.63 9.07
CA ILE A 105 5.78 -8.03 9.45
C ILE A 105 5.92 -7.97 10.97
N GLY A 106 4.87 -7.61 11.68
CA GLY A 106 4.87 -7.59 13.14
C GLY A 106 5.25 -8.93 13.76
N LEU A 107 4.85 -10.03 13.12
CA LEU A 107 5.23 -11.38 13.52
C LEU A 107 6.73 -11.65 13.32
N LEU A 108 7.32 -11.14 12.25
CA LEU A 108 8.74 -11.30 11.93
C LEU A 108 9.63 -10.35 12.73
N THR A 109 9.24 -9.10 12.82
CA THR A 109 10.02 -8.06 13.52
C THR A 109 9.82 -8.07 15.03
N GLY A 110 8.91 -8.89 15.54
CA GLY A 110 8.62 -8.96 16.97
C GLY A 110 7.94 -7.70 17.50
N THR A 111 7.05 -7.09 16.71
CA THR A 111 6.37 -5.85 17.07
C THR A 111 4.86 -5.90 16.77
N GLY A 112 4.10 -5.02 17.41
CA GLY A 112 2.66 -4.88 17.15
C GLY A 112 1.83 -6.12 17.48
N ILE A 113 0.74 -6.31 16.74
CA ILE A 113 -0.24 -7.41 16.97
C ILE A 113 0.39 -8.77 16.66
N GLY A 114 1.26 -8.85 15.65
CA GLY A 114 1.97 -10.09 15.33
C GLY A 114 2.87 -10.59 16.45
N PHE A 115 3.50 -9.68 17.20
CA PHE A 115 4.28 -10.04 18.39
C PHE A 115 3.40 -10.63 19.51
N ILE A 116 2.24 -10.03 19.79
CA ILE A 116 1.30 -10.52 20.80
C ILE A 116 0.83 -11.93 20.46
N PHE A 117 0.49 -12.17 19.19
CA PHE A 117 0.15 -13.51 18.70
C PHE A 117 1.28 -14.51 18.94
N ASN A 118 2.52 -14.17 18.57
CA ASN A 118 3.68 -15.04 18.74
C ASN A 118 3.97 -15.35 20.23
N LEU A 119 3.78 -14.36 21.09
CA LEU A 119 3.95 -14.51 22.55
C LEU A 119 2.97 -15.55 23.12
N TYR A 120 1.68 -15.44 22.81
CA TYR A 120 0.67 -16.40 23.27
C TYR A 120 0.86 -17.78 22.63
N TYR A 121 1.21 -17.84 21.35
CA TYR A 121 1.47 -19.09 20.66
C TYR A 121 2.63 -19.86 21.27
N ARG A 122 3.76 -19.20 21.58
CA ARG A 122 4.92 -19.81 22.24
C ARG A 122 4.66 -20.20 23.68
N SER A 123 3.71 -19.53 24.34
CA SER A 123 3.28 -19.86 25.70
C SER A 123 2.23 -20.98 25.76
N PHE A 124 1.94 -21.65 24.62
CA PHE A 124 0.93 -22.71 24.48
C PHE A 124 -0.50 -22.28 24.88
N ARG A 125 -0.76 -20.97 24.91
CA ARG A 125 -2.08 -20.41 25.17
C ARG A 125 -2.82 -20.16 23.86
N TYR A 126 -3.28 -21.25 23.25
CA TYR A 126 -3.96 -21.20 21.94
C TYR A 126 -5.31 -20.51 21.98
N ASP A 127 -5.98 -20.52 23.11
CA ASP A 127 -7.20 -19.76 23.38
C ASP A 127 -6.98 -18.25 23.19
N ALA A 128 -5.98 -17.69 23.82
CA ALA A 128 -5.63 -16.29 23.69
C ALA A 128 -5.08 -15.95 22.29
N ALA A 129 -4.27 -16.83 21.71
CA ALA A 129 -3.77 -16.65 20.33
C ALA A 129 -4.92 -16.62 19.31
N GLY A 130 -5.92 -17.49 19.47
CA GLY A 130 -7.13 -17.52 18.66
C GLY A 130 -7.94 -16.23 18.75
N MET A 131 -8.08 -15.65 19.94
CA MET A 131 -8.76 -14.37 20.14
C MET A 131 -8.04 -13.22 19.42
N VAL A 132 -6.71 -13.19 19.42
CA VAL A 132 -5.94 -12.18 18.68
C VAL A 132 -6.21 -12.27 17.18
N ILE A 133 -6.24 -13.49 16.63
CA ILE A 133 -6.56 -13.70 15.20
C ILE A 133 -7.98 -13.22 14.89
N LEU A 134 -8.96 -13.58 15.68
CA LEU A 134 -10.35 -13.15 15.51
C LEU A 134 -10.45 -11.61 15.50
N PHE A 135 -9.75 -10.95 16.40
CA PHE A 135 -9.74 -9.49 16.47
C PHE A 135 -9.14 -8.86 15.21
N VAL A 136 -8.05 -9.42 14.68
CA VAL A 136 -7.43 -8.97 13.42
C VAL A 136 -8.38 -9.16 12.25
N ILE A 137 -9.07 -10.30 12.16
CA ILE A 137 -10.05 -10.57 11.10
C ILE A 137 -11.19 -9.54 11.13
N ILE A 138 -11.73 -9.23 12.31
CA ILE A 138 -12.80 -8.23 12.46
C ILE A 138 -12.33 -6.85 12.00
N ILE A 139 -11.11 -6.45 12.36
CA ILE A 139 -10.54 -5.17 11.91
C ILE A 139 -10.40 -5.14 10.39
N ILE A 140 -9.85 -6.19 9.78
CA ILE A 140 -9.66 -6.26 8.33
C ILE A 140 -11.01 -6.15 7.60
N ILE A 141 -12.01 -6.93 8.02
CA ILE A 141 -13.35 -6.88 7.42
C ILE A 141 -13.98 -5.50 7.57
N SER A 142 -13.84 -4.86 8.73
CA SER A 142 -14.38 -3.52 8.96
C SER A 142 -13.76 -2.47 8.03
N ILE A 143 -12.45 -2.54 7.82
CA ILE A 143 -11.74 -1.63 6.91
C ILE A 143 -12.11 -1.90 5.46
N GLU A 144 -12.24 -3.17 5.06
CA GLU A 144 -12.65 -3.55 3.71
C GLU A 144 -14.06 -3.05 3.38
N LEU A 145 -15.01 -3.20 4.31
CA LEU A 145 -16.37 -2.68 4.14
C LEU A 145 -16.38 -1.15 4.01
N LEU A 146 -15.59 -0.45 4.82
CA LEU A 146 -15.46 1.00 4.77
C LEU A 146 -14.85 1.46 3.44
N SER A 147 -13.77 0.82 3.02
CA SER A 147 -13.08 1.09 1.76
C SER A 147 -14.01 0.90 0.55
N ASN A 148 -14.76 -0.19 0.54
CA ASN A 148 -15.73 -0.48 -0.52
C ASN A 148 -16.88 0.54 -0.58
N LYS A 149 -17.34 1.03 0.58
CA LYS A 149 -18.36 2.07 0.64
C LYS A 149 -17.85 3.39 0.03
N ILE A 150 -16.65 3.81 0.40
CA ILE A 150 -16.02 5.02 -0.13
C ILE A 150 -15.82 4.92 -1.65
N ARG A 151 -15.35 3.77 -2.15
CA ARG A 151 -15.18 3.56 -3.61
C ARG A 151 -16.49 3.68 -4.38
N LYS A 152 -17.59 3.16 -3.83
CA LYS A 152 -18.91 3.26 -4.47
C LYS A 152 -19.47 4.68 -4.54
N GLU A 153 -19.08 5.55 -3.60
CA GLU A 153 -19.49 6.96 -3.62
C GLU A 153 -18.62 7.81 -4.55
N LEU A 154 -17.40 7.36 -4.88
CA LEU A 154 -16.45 8.07 -5.74
C LEU A 154 -16.60 7.72 -7.23
N MET A 155 -17.17 6.58 -7.55
CA MET A 155 -17.44 6.10 -8.92
C MET A 155 -18.91 6.30 -9.30
#